data_9c0ac646b0718c35952a1eb3ecf2f2d6
#
_entry.id   9c0ac646b0718c35952a1eb3ecf2f2d6
#
_cell.length_a   1.000
_cell.length_b   1.000
_cell.length_c   1.000
_cell.angle_alpha   90.00
_cell.angle_beta   90.00
_cell.angle_gamma   90.00
#
_symmetry.space_group_name_H-M   'P 1'
#
loop_
_entity.id
_entity.type
_entity.pdbx_description
1 polymer ?
#
loop_
_entity_poly.entity_id
_entity_poly.type
_entity_poly.pdbx_seq_one_letter_code
_entity_poly.pdbx_strand_id
1 'polypeptide(L)'
;MFGSFDAESLDFMAKILLSSGQSEETYLPPALHYIPPKTHQQESIEEAEMVLLPMMDDLLSKTEVSSGEIDILIVNCSGFCPSPALSSIIINRYKLRHDVKSYNLSGMGCSAGAIGIDLAQNLLKTHKNSYAVILSTEILSTGWYSGNERQKLLLNCVFRMGGAAILLTNKKEARKSSKYKLFCSLRTQRAFEDRAYYSAIREEDSVGKLGVTLKRDLLQVAGETVRSHISILGQEILPIMEKLQYLFSIIRKKFVYKSEEIYVPNFKTVIQHFCLPTSGRPVIREIGKGLKLGDKDMEAALMTLHRFGNQSSSSLWYELAYMEAKERVKKGDKLWLLGMGTGPKSNSLIWECVRPIVGESSKGPWAGCIHRYPVAI
;
A
#
# COMPACT_ATOMS: atom_id res chain seq x y z
N MET A 1 0.73 -24.08 -16.99
CA MET A 1 1.19 -22.88 -17.70
C MET A 1 1.88 -23.16 -19.04
N PHE A 2 2.16 -24.43 -19.34
CA PHE A 2 2.67 -24.82 -20.66
C PHE A 2 1.63 -24.49 -21.73
N GLY A 3 1.93 -23.55 -22.61
CA GLY A 3 1.05 -23.12 -23.71
C GLY A 3 0.84 -21.61 -23.83
N SER A 4 1.08 -20.84 -22.76
CA SER A 4 0.99 -19.36 -22.80
C SER A 4 2.36 -18.67 -22.74
N PHE A 5 3.37 -19.33 -22.17
CA PHE A 5 4.71 -18.78 -21.98
C PHE A 5 5.76 -19.73 -22.56
N ASP A 6 6.85 -19.16 -23.07
CA ASP A 6 8.03 -19.95 -23.45
C ASP A 6 8.82 -20.44 -22.21
N ALA A 7 9.74 -21.39 -22.42
CA ALA A 7 10.51 -21.99 -21.33
C ALA A 7 11.38 -20.97 -20.58
N GLU A 8 11.92 -19.96 -21.29
CA GLU A 8 12.75 -18.92 -20.71
C GLU A 8 11.95 -17.99 -19.78
N SER A 9 10.74 -17.62 -20.18
CA SER A 9 9.80 -16.85 -19.36
C SER A 9 9.38 -17.60 -18.12
N LEU A 10 9.11 -18.92 -18.24
CA LEU A 10 8.76 -19.77 -17.09
C LEU A 10 9.92 -19.90 -16.10
N ASP A 11 11.14 -20.11 -16.57
CA ASP A 11 12.35 -20.15 -15.71
C ASP A 11 12.58 -18.82 -15.02
N PHE A 12 12.40 -17.70 -15.74
CA PHE A 12 12.50 -16.36 -15.17
C PHE A 12 11.48 -16.14 -14.06
N MET A 13 10.19 -16.45 -14.30
CA MET A 13 9.13 -16.30 -13.30
C MET A 13 9.37 -17.18 -12.08
N ALA A 14 9.82 -18.43 -12.27
CA ALA A 14 10.16 -19.33 -11.17
C ALA A 14 11.25 -18.75 -10.28
N LYS A 15 12.34 -18.21 -10.87
CA LYS A 15 13.42 -17.56 -10.13
C LYS A 15 12.95 -16.34 -9.32
N ILE A 16 12.09 -15.53 -9.92
CA ILE A 16 11.50 -14.38 -9.21
C ILE A 16 10.63 -14.83 -8.04
N LEU A 17 9.75 -15.81 -8.24
CA LEU A 17 8.89 -16.34 -7.18
C LEU A 17 9.71 -16.89 -6.01
N LEU A 18 10.72 -17.72 -6.27
CA LEU A 18 11.60 -18.29 -5.24
C LEU A 18 12.37 -17.21 -4.45
N SER A 19 12.76 -16.11 -5.09
CA SER A 19 13.51 -15.02 -4.46
C SER A 19 12.64 -13.93 -3.85
N SER A 20 11.34 -13.92 -4.14
CA SER A 20 10.41 -12.84 -3.76
C SER A 20 10.22 -12.67 -2.25
N GLY A 21 10.36 -13.75 -1.49
CA GLY A 21 10.02 -13.81 -0.06
C GLY A 21 8.55 -14.12 0.22
N GLN A 22 7.77 -14.41 -0.81
CA GLN A 22 6.36 -14.84 -0.68
C GLN A 22 6.28 -16.33 -0.37
N SER A 23 5.28 -16.74 0.42
CA SER A 23 4.95 -18.15 0.63
C SER A 23 3.93 -18.66 -0.39
N GLU A 24 3.70 -19.96 -0.37
CA GLU A 24 2.65 -20.61 -1.19
C GLU A 24 1.24 -20.29 -0.70
N GLU A 25 1.08 -19.71 0.48
CA GLU A 25 -0.22 -19.33 1.05
C GLU A 25 -0.75 -17.97 0.54
N THR A 26 -0.10 -17.38 -0.48
CA THR A 26 -0.57 -16.15 -1.11
C THR A 26 -1.71 -16.40 -2.09
N TYR A 27 -2.58 -15.41 -2.30
CA TYR A 27 -3.80 -15.58 -3.07
C TYR A 27 -3.70 -14.96 -4.47
N LEU A 28 -4.12 -15.74 -5.47
CA LEU A 28 -4.45 -15.27 -6.82
C LEU A 28 -5.97 -15.45 -7.04
N PRO A 29 -6.60 -14.60 -7.86
CA PRO A 29 -8.03 -14.76 -8.16
C PRO A 29 -8.27 -16.05 -8.93
N PRO A 30 -9.44 -16.72 -8.75
CA PRO A 30 -9.76 -17.98 -9.41
C PRO A 30 -9.60 -17.93 -10.94
N ALA A 31 -9.87 -16.78 -11.55
CA ALA A 31 -9.72 -16.57 -12.99
C ALA A 31 -8.30 -16.84 -13.53
N LEU A 32 -7.27 -16.62 -12.69
CA LEU A 32 -5.86 -16.85 -13.05
C LEU A 32 -5.40 -18.30 -12.85
N HIS A 33 -6.23 -19.19 -12.32
CA HIS A 33 -5.94 -20.62 -12.18
C HIS A 33 -6.25 -21.41 -13.43
N TYR A 34 -6.94 -20.83 -14.42
CA TYR A 34 -7.18 -21.46 -15.71
C TYR A 34 -5.94 -21.40 -16.60
N ILE A 35 -5.86 -22.29 -17.58
CA ILE A 35 -4.82 -22.31 -18.61
C ILE A 35 -5.51 -22.36 -19.99
N PRO A 36 -5.47 -21.25 -20.76
CA PRO A 36 -4.91 -19.93 -20.40
C PRO A 36 -5.73 -19.22 -19.31
N PRO A 37 -5.13 -18.29 -18.57
CA PRO A 37 -5.84 -17.47 -17.59
C PRO A 37 -6.99 -16.67 -18.22
N LYS A 38 -8.10 -16.54 -17.50
CA LYS A 38 -9.26 -15.75 -17.91
C LYS A 38 -9.04 -14.29 -17.48
N THR A 39 -8.95 -13.40 -18.45
CA THR A 39 -8.57 -11.99 -18.21
C THR A 39 -9.55 -10.99 -18.81
N HIS A 40 -10.81 -11.41 -19.03
CA HIS A 40 -11.84 -10.55 -19.59
C HIS A 40 -12.44 -9.63 -18.50
N GLN A 41 -13.24 -8.69 -18.95
CA GLN A 41 -13.86 -7.71 -18.05
C GLN A 41 -14.76 -8.36 -17.00
N GLN A 42 -15.47 -9.43 -17.34
CA GLN A 42 -16.37 -10.12 -16.42
C GLN A 42 -15.61 -10.71 -15.23
N GLU A 43 -14.51 -11.42 -15.47
CA GLU A 43 -13.67 -11.97 -14.40
C GLU A 43 -13.04 -10.88 -13.52
N SER A 44 -12.73 -9.73 -14.12
CA SER A 44 -12.21 -8.58 -13.36
C SER A 44 -13.28 -7.93 -12.46
N ILE A 45 -14.54 -7.92 -12.90
CA ILE A 45 -15.68 -7.48 -12.07
C ILE A 45 -15.91 -8.48 -10.94
N GLU A 46 -15.94 -9.80 -11.25
CA GLU A 46 -16.09 -10.85 -10.25
C GLU A 46 -14.98 -10.81 -9.19
N GLU A 47 -13.73 -10.59 -9.61
CA GLU A 47 -12.61 -10.39 -8.68
C GLU A 47 -12.83 -9.15 -7.82
N ALA A 48 -13.29 -8.04 -8.41
CA ALA A 48 -13.56 -6.81 -7.68
C ALA A 48 -14.65 -7.01 -6.62
N GLU A 49 -15.75 -7.68 -6.96
CA GLU A 49 -16.83 -8.01 -6.03
C GLU A 49 -16.35 -8.96 -4.92
N MET A 50 -15.56 -9.98 -5.28
CA MET A 50 -14.99 -10.94 -4.33
C MET A 50 -14.12 -10.28 -3.26
N VAL A 51 -13.46 -9.16 -3.56
CA VAL A 51 -12.63 -8.42 -2.62
C VAL A 51 -13.39 -7.30 -1.94
N LEU A 52 -14.11 -6.46 -2.71
CA LEU A 52 -14.74 -5.25 -2.19
C LEU A 52 -15.92 -5.52 -1.27
N LEU A 53 -16.77 -6.54 -1.59
CA LEU A 53 -17.98 -6.78 -0.81
C LEU A 53 -17.65 -7.34 0.59
N PRO A 54 -16.83 -8.39 0.75
CA PRO A 54 -16.48 -8.87 2.09
C PRO A 54 -15.74 -7.84 2.95
N MET A 55 -14.90 -6.96 2.34
CA MET A 55 -14.26 -5.88 3.07
C MET A 55 -15.26 -4.87 3.63
N MET A 56 -16.25 -4.53 2.83
CA MET A 56 -17.31 -3.60 3.24
C MET A 56 -18.19 -4.21 4.34
N ASP A 57 -18.58 -5.48 4.19
CA ASP A 57 -19.35 -6.23 5.19
C ASP A 57 -18.59 -6.28 6.54
N ASP A 58 -17.30 -6.62 6.49
CA ASP A 58 -16.45 -6.67 7.69
C ASP A 58 -16.29 -5.30 8.36
N LEU A 59 -16.11 -4.23 7.56
CA LEU A 59 -16.02 -2.87 8.06
C LEU A 59 -17.31 -2.45 8.79
N LEU A 60 -18.46 -2.62 8.14
CA LEU A 60 -19.76 -2.25 8.71
C LEU A 60 -20.05 -3.04 9.98
N SER A 61 -19.80 -4.35 9.97
CA SER A 61 -19.96 -5.23 11.14
C SER A 61 -19.08 -4.81 12.32
N LYS A 62 -17.82 -4.46 12.07
CA LYS A 62 -16.88 -4.07 13.13
C LYS A 62 -17.09 -2.68 13.69
N THR A 63 -17.66 -1.79 12.89
CA THR A 63 -17.84 -0.38 13.26
C THR A 63 -19.24 -0.06 13.72
N GLU A 64 -20.19 -0.96 13.48
CA GLU A 64 -21.63 -0.78 13.74
C GLU A 64 -22.23 0.44 13.01
N VAL A 65 -21.51 0.97 12.00
CA VAL A 65 -21.98 2.07 11.15
C VAL A 65 -22.88 1.50 10.06
N SER A 66 -24.07 2.05 9.93
CA SER A 66 -25.00 1.64 8.87
C SER A 66 -24.57 2.21 7.49
N SER A 67 -24.94 1.51 6.42
CA SER A 67 -24.68 2.00 5.05
C SER A 67 -25.29 3.37 4.77
N GLY A 68 -26.44 3.68 5.40
CA GLY A 68 -27.12 4.97 5.29
C GLY A 68 -26.39 6.14 5.99
N GLU A 69 -25.39 5.87 6.82
CA GLU A 69 -24.60 6.91 7.49
C GLU A 69 -23.32 7.29 6.75
N ILE A 70 -22.99 6.60 5.66
CA ILE A 70 -21.79 6.88 4.88
C ILE A 70 -22.02 8.12 4.02
N ASP A 71 -21.21 9.14 4.24
CA ASP A 71 -21.27 10.42 3.53
C ASP A 71 -20.31 10.47 2.34
N ILE A 72 -19.15 9.80 2.46
CA ILE A 72 -18.07 9.81 1.47
C ILE A 72 -17.61 8.38 1.23
N LEU A 73 -17.52 7.99 -0.04
CA LEU A 73 -16.99 6.71 -0.48
C LEU A 73 -15.82 6.93 -1.45
N ILE A 74 -14.66 6.40 -1.12
CA ILE A 74 -13.48 6.45 -1.99
C ILE A 74 -13.06 5.01 -2.29
N VAL A 75 -13.07 4.61 -3.55
CA VAL A 75 -12.59 3.29 -3.97
C VAL A 75 -11.32 3.48 -4.80
N ASN A 76 -10.24 2.79 -4.45
CA ASN A 76 -9.04 2.82 -5.25
C ASN A 76 -8.69 1.45 -5.83
N CYS A 77 -8.41 1.45 -7.12
CA CYS A 77 -7.83 0.37 -7.88
C CYS A 77 -7.06 0.98 -9.05
N SER A 78 -5.78 0.68 -9.19
CA SER A 78 -4.94 1.37 -10.18
C SER A 78 -5.11 0.80 -11.59
N GLY A 79 -5.20 -0.51 -11.71
CA GLY A 79 -5.20 -1.22 -12.99
C GLY A 79 -6.59 -1.44 -13.61
N PHE A 80 -7.67 -1.36 -12.83
CA PHE A 80 -9.03 -1.62 -13.30
C PHE A 80 -9.97 -0.44 -13.01
N CYS A 81 -10.48 0.15 -14.07
CA CYS A 81 -11.39 1.30 -14.01
C CYS A 81 -12.58 1.06 -14.96
N PRO A 82 -13.55 0.25 -14.53
CA PRO A 82 -14.72 -0.11 -15.36
C PRO A 82 -15.74 1.02 -15.44
N SER A 83 -16.70 0.86 -16.34
CA SER A 83 -17.92 1.65 -16.41
C SER A 83 -19.13 0.68 -16.36
N PRO A 84 -20.01 0.78 -15.33
CA PRO A 84 -19.98 1.68 -14.17
C PRO A 84 -18.76 1.51 -13.27
N ALA A 85 -18.39 2.58 -12.55
CA ALA A 85 -17.22 2.60 -11.68
C ALA A 85 -17.33 1.64 -10.49
N LEU A 86 -16.19 1.21 -9.91
CA LEU A 86 -16.16 0.34 -8.73
C LEU A 86 -16.97 0.89 -7.54
N SER A 87 -16.95 2.22 -7.33
CA SER A 87 -17.79 2.85 -6.32
C SER A 87 -19.29 2.65 -6.58
N SER A 88 -19.71 2.59 -7.85
CA SER A 88 -21.10 2.34 -8.22
C SER A 88 -21.56 0.93 -7.86
N ILE A 89 -20.67 -0.07 -7.92
CA ILE A 89 -20.94 -1.43 -7.43
C ILE A 89 -21.29 -1.40 -5.94
N ILE A 90 -20.49 -0.70 -5.14
CA ILE A 90 -20.71 -0.55 -3.69
C ILE A 90 -22.00 0.21 -3.40
N ILE A 91 -22.23 1.35 -4.06
CA ILE A 91 -23.44 2.15 -3.89
C ILE A 91 -24.68 1.32 -4.19
N ASN A 92 -24.65 0.57 -5.30
CA ASN A 92 -25.78 -0.28 -5.68
C ASN A 92 -26.00 -1.44 -4.70
N ARG A 93 -24.94 -2.15 -4.31
CA ARG A 93 -25.03 -3.32 -3.43
C ARG A 93 -25.54 -2.96 -2.03
N TYR A 94 -25.02 -1.87 -1.45
CA TYR A 94 -25.32 -1.46 -0.07
C TYR A 94 -26.43 -0.40 0.02
N LYS A 95 -27.00 0.01 -1.12
CA LYS A 95 -28.06 1.04 -1.20
C LYS A 95 -27.66 2.30 -0.44
N LEU A 96 -26.45 2.79 -0.71
CA LEU A 96 -25.97 4.03 -0.08
C LEU A 96 -26.90 5.18 -0.46
N ARG A 97 -26.89 6.26 0.34
CA ARG A 97 -27.74 7.43 0.11
C ARG A 97 -27.49 8.04 -1.27
N HIS A 98 -28.52 8.65 -1.84
CA HIS A 98 -28.47 9.31 -3.15
C HIS A 98 -27.50 10.50 -3.20
N ASP A 99 -27.16 11.11 -2.05
CA ASP A 99 -26.27 12.25 -1.91
C ASP A 99 -24.83 11.88 -1.50
N VAL A 100 -24.51 10.56 -1.40
CA VAL A 100 -23.16 10.09 -1.08
C VAL A 100 -22.15 10.62 -2.09
N LYS A 101 -21.04 11.16 -1.59
CA LYS A 101 -19.94 11.66 -2.42
C LYS A 101 -18.99 10.52 -2.75
N SER A 102 -19.02 10.04 -4.00
CA SER A 102 -18.24 8.90 -4.42
C SER A 102 -17.09 9.30 -5.34
N TYR A 103 -15.92 8.67 -5.12
CA TYR A 103 -14.70 8.90 -5.89
C TYR A 103 -14.05 7.57 -6.23
N ASN A 104 -13.45 7.50 -7.44
CA ASN A 104 -12.59 6.39 -7.84
C ASN A 104 -11.19 6.92 -8.11
N LEU A 105 -10.19 6.31 -7.49
CA LEU A 105 -8.78 6.63 -7.70
C LEU A 105 -8.14 5.53 -8.54
N SER A 106 -7.74 5.85 -9.77
CA SER A 106 -7.09 4.93 -10.70
C SER A 106 -5.70 5.44 -11.10
N GLY A 107 -4.82 4.54 -11.56
CA GLY A 107 -3.49 4.90 -12.05
C GLY A 107 -2.50 5.42 -10.98
N MET A 108 -2.83 5.34 -9.69
CA MET A 108 -1.99 5.89 -8.60
C MET A 108 -0.97 4.90 -8.03
N GLY A 109 -1.02 3.63 -8.47
CA GLY A 109 -0.16 2.56 -7.98
C GLY A 109 -0.33 2.24 -6.51
N CYS A 110 0.68 1.62 -5.90
CA CYS A 110 0.60 1.15 -4.51
C CYS A 110 0.48 2.28 -3.45
N SER A 111 0.58 3.54 -3.84
CA SER A 111 0.32 4.69 -2.95
C SER A 111 -1.17 5.09 -2.87
N ALA A 112 -2.03 4.48 -3.68
CA ALA A 112 -3.44 4.89 -3.81
C ALA A 112 -4.22 4.86 -2.49
N GLY A 113 -3.95 3.88 -1.61
CA GLY A 113 -4.56 3.80 -0.29
C GLY A 113 -4.24 5.02 0.58
N ALA A 114 -2.97 5.44 0.62
CA ALA A 114 -2.56 6.64 1.35
C ALA A 114 -3.13 7.93 0.72
N ILE A 115 -3.23 7.99 -0.62
CA ILE A 115 -3.86 9.10 -1.33
C ILE A 115 -5.37 9.17 -1.01
N GLY A 116 -6.04 8.02 -0.90
CA GLY A 116 -7.44 7.94 -0.49
C GLY A 116 -7.68 8.52 0.90
N ILE A 117 -6.77 8.25 1.85
CA ILE A 117 -6.82 8.86 3.20
C ILE A 117 -6.62 10.38 3.13
N ASP A 118 -5.64 10.85 2.35
CA ASP A 118 -5.41 12.28 2.18
C ASP A 118 -6.62 13.00 1.56
N LEU A 119 -7.24 12.41 0.55
CA LEU A 119 -8.47 12.92 -0.04
C LEU A 119 -9.62 12.94 0.98
N ALA A 120 -9.83 11.83 1.71
CA ALA A 120 -10.87 11.74 2.74
C ALA A 120 -10.66 12.78 3.85
N GLN A 121 -9.43 12.98 4.31
CA GLN A 121 -9.08 14.01 5.30
C GLN A 121 -9.49 15.40 4.83
N ASN A 122 -9.20 15.73 3.56
CA ASN A 122 -9.53 17.04 3.00
C ASN A 122 -11.04 17.22 2.80
N LEU A 123 -11.76 16.18 2.39
CA LEU A 123 -13.21 16.20 2.32
C LEU A 123 -13.86 16.35 3.71
N LEU A 124 -13.34 15.65 4.72
CA LEU A 124 -13.84 15.75 6.10
C LEU A 124 -13.58 17.13 6.75
N LYS A 125 -12.64 17.95 6.24
CA LYS A 125 -12.49 19.35 6.70
C LYS A 125 -13.66 20.22 6.27
N THR A 126 -14.24 19.93 5.10
CA THR A 126 -15.38 20.69 4.53
C THR A 126 -16.73 20.08 4.87
N HIS A 127 -16.81 18.79 5.14
CA HIS A 127 -18.01 18.05 5.51
C HIS A 127 -17.95 17.70 7.00
N LYS A 128 -18.78 18.38 7.81
CA LYS A 128 -18.82 18.16 9.26
C LYS A 128 -19.70 16.95 9.60
N ASN A 129 -19.42 16.30 10.74
CA ASN A 129 -20.18 15.16 11.25
C ASN A 129 -20.39 14.04 10.23
N SER A 130 -19.32 13.65 9.55
CA SER A 130 -19.37 12.75 8.40
C SER A 130 -18.54 11.50 8.62
N TYR A 131 -18.97 10.41 7.98
CA TYR A 131 -18.20 9.19 7.80
C TYR A 131 -17.66 9.10 6.36
N ALA A 132 -16.37 8.78 6.23
CA ALA A 132 -15.73 8.50 4.97
C ALA A 132 -15.21 7.06 4.97
N VAL A 133 -15.63 6.27 3.98
CA VAL A 133 -15.15 4.91 3.75
C VAL A 133 -14.15 4.93 2.60
N ILE A 134 -12.99 4.34 2.82
CA ILE A 134 -11.97 4.12 1.79
C ILE A 134 -11.84 2.60 1.58
N LEU A 135 -12.07 2.14 0.37
CA LEU A 135 -11.86 0.75 -0.06
C LEU A 135 -10.65 0.71 -0.98
N SER A 136 -9.65 -0.07 -0.60
CA SER A 136 -8.37 -0.14 -1.29
C SER A 136 -8.13 -1.57 -1.79
N THR A 137 -7.92 -1.74 -3.09
CA THR A 137 -7.62 -3.03 -3.72
C THR A 137 -6.82 -2.86 -5.01
N GLU A 138 -6.36 -3.98 -5.57
CA GLU A 138 -5.84 -4.08 -6.94
C GLU A 138 -6.42 -5.32 -7.60
N ILE A 139 -6.92 -5.19 -8.83
CA ILE A 139 -7.52 -6.27 -9.59
C ILE A 139 -6.46 -6.87 -10.52
N LEU A 140 -6.15 -8.14 -10.31
CA LEU A 140 -5.04 -8.82 -10.96
C LEU A 140 -5.40 -9.42 -12.31
N SER A 141 -6.64 -9.90 -12.47
CA SER A 141 -7.08 -10.52 -13.72
C SER A 141 -6.94 -9.58 -14.91
N THR A 142 -7.35 -8.31 -14.78
CA THR A 142 -7.17 -7.30 -15.82
C THR A 142 -5.70 -6.88 -16.07
N GLY A 143 -4.84 -7.10 -15.08
CA GLY A 143 -3.42 -6.74 -15.12
C GLY A 143 -2.48 -7.87 -15.52
N TRP A 144 -3.03 -9.09 -15.72
CA TRP A 144 -2.23 -10.25 -16.06
C TRP A 144 -1.61 -10.11 -17.44
N TYR A 145 -0.28 -10.17 -17.51
CA TYR A 145 0.46 -10.12 -18.76
C TYR A 145 0.67 -11.55 -19.31
N SER A 146 0.21 -11.80 -20.53
CA SER A 146 0.28 -13.12 -21.20
C SER A 146 1.38 -13.22 -22.26
N GLY A 147 2.29 -12.24 -22.32
CA GLY A 147 3.45 -12.24 -23.23
C GLY A 147 4.73 -12.70 -22.56
N ASN A 148 5.86 -12.58 -23.28
CA ASN A 148 7.17 -13.10 -22.85
C ASN A 148 8.20 -12.00 -22.53
N GLU A 149 7.80 -10.71 -22.48
CA GLU A 149 8.73 -9.64 -22.08
C GLU A 149 8.99 -9.65 -20.58
N ARG A 150 10.22 -9.96 -20.17
CA ARG A 150 10.64 -10.11 -18.76
C ARG A 150 10.25 -8.92 -17.87
N GLN A 151 10.37 -7.70 -18.40
CA GLN A 151 10.04 -6.48 -17.64
C GLN A 151 8.54 -6.39 -17.26
N LYS A 152 7.66 -7.01 -18.05
CA LYS A 152 6.22 -7.06 -17.82
C LYS A 152 5.81 -8.29 -16.98
N LEU A 153 6.56 -9.40 -17.05
CA LEU A 153 6.30 -10.63 -16.27
C LEU A 153 6.47 -10.44 -14.75
N LEU A 154 7.24 -9.46 -14.32
CA LEU A 154 7.49 -9.20 -12.89
C LEU A 154 6.19 -9.00 -12.09
N LEU A 155 5.19 -8.35 -12.67
CA LEU A 155 3.92 -8.11 -11.98
C LEU A 155 3.18 -9.41 -11.68
N ASN A 156 3.16 -10.35 -12.63
CA ASN A 156 2.53 -11.66 -12.45
C ASN A 156 3.14 -12.43 -11.25
N CYS A 157 4.44 -12.22 -11.01
CA CYS A 157 5.16 -12.89 -9.93
C CYS A 157 4.95 -12.26 -8.56
N VAL A 158 4.82 -10.93 -8.49
CA VAL A 158 4.89 -10.19 -7.23
C VAL A 158 3.52 -9.86 -6.64
N PHE A 159 2.55 -9.47 -7.49
CA PHE A 159 1.25 -9.03 -7.01
C PHE A 159 0.34 -10.19 -6.59
N ARG A 160 -0.43 -9.96 -5.52
CA ARG A 160 -1.40 -10.92 -4.95
C ARG A 160 -2.71 -10.22 -4.63
N MET A 161 -3.78 -11.01 -4.66
CA MET A 161 -5.14 -10.55 -4.37
C MET A 161 -5.28 -10.16 -2.89
N GLY A 162 -5.94 -9.04 -2.64
CA GLY A 162 -6.28 -8.58 -1.31
C GLY A 162 -6.83 -7.16 -1.32
N GLY A 163 -7.36 -6.76 -0.18
CA GLY A 163 -7.93 -5.44 -0.04
C GLY A 163 -8.00 -4.98 1.41
N ALA A 164 -8.28 -3.70 1.60
CA ALA A 164 -8.46 -3.09 2.91
C ALA A 164 -9.59 -2.07 2.89
N ALA A 165 -10.41 -2.07 3.93
CA ALA A 165 -11.46 -1.09 4.17
C ALA A 165 -11.12 -0.24 5.39
N ILE A 166 -11.20 1.08 5.25
CA ILE A 166 -10.85 2.03 6.30
C ILE A 166 -12.02 3.00 6.50
N LEU A 167 -12.43 3.17 7.75
CA LEU A 167 -13.43 4.17 8.14
C LEU A 167 -12.76 5.36 8.80
N LEU A 168 -12.96 6.54 8.24
CA LEU A 168 -12.57 7.82 8.82
C LEU A 168 -13.79 8.63 9.23
N THR A 169 -13.65 9.43 10.26
CA THR A 169 -14.72 10.32 10.70
C THR A 169 -14.18 11.56 11.42
N ASN A 170 -14.95 12.64 11.36
CA ASN A 170 -14.77 13.83 12.18
C ASN A 170 -15.89 14.00 13.22
N LYS A 171 -16.73 12.98 13.39
CA LYS A 171 -17.79 12.96 14.42
C LYS A 171 -17.17 12.90 15.81
N LYS A 172 -17.60 13.78 16.71
CA LYS A 172 -17.05 13.87 18.07
C LYS A 172 -17.35 12.63 18.91
N GLU A 173 -18.52 12.06 18.75
CA GLU A 173 -18.97 10.84 19.45
C GLU A 173 -18.15 9.61 19.10
N ALA A 174 -17.68 9.49 17.85
CA ALA A 174 -16.86 8.38 17.40
C ALA A 174 -15.42 8.42 17.95
N ARG A 175 -15.01 9.51 18.60
CA ARG A 175 -13.65 9.67 19.13
C ARG A 175 -13.26 8.58 20.14
N LYS A 176 -14.23 8.11 20.94
CA LYS A 176 -13.96 7.08 21.95
C LYS A 176 -13.79 5.69 21.35
N SER A 177 -14.47 5.41 20.22
CA SER A 177 -14.37 4.13 19.51
C SER A 177 -13.23 4.07 18.50
N SER A 178 -12.67 5.22 18.08
CA SER A 178 -11.56 5.29 17.13
C SER A 178 -10.30 4.65 17.69
N LYS A 179 -9.60 3.86 16.87
CA LYS A 179 -8.30 3.28 17.20
C LYS A 179 -7.15 4.29 17.06
N TYR A 180 -7.22 5.10 16.02
CA TYR A 180 -6.15 6.00 15.60
C TYR A 180 -6.66 7.39 15.29
N LYS A 181 -5.76 8.35 15.44
CA LYS A 181 -5.91 9.72 14.96
C LYS A 181 -4.84 10.00 13.90
N LEU A 182 -5.23 10.51 12.74
CA LEU A 182 -4.28 10.95 11.74
C LEU A 182 -3.54 12.19 12.26
N PHE A 183 -2.23 12.06 12.44
CA PHE A 183 -1.36 13.11 12.95
C PHE A 183 -0.77 13.96 11.82
N CYS A 184 -0.29 13.30 10.76
CA CYS A 184 0.33 13.96 9.61
C CYS A 184 0.03 13.16 8.34
N SER A 185 -0.21 13.86 7.24
CA SER A 185 -0.28 13.32 5.88
C SER A 185 0.63 14.16 5.01
N LEU A 186 1.59 13.51 4.33
CA LEU A 186 2.50 14.15 3.39
C LEU A 186 2.47 13.41 2.07
N ARG A 187 2.39 14.16 0.98
CA ARG A 187 2.43 13.64 -0.39
C ARG A 187 3.51 14.36 -1.19
N THR A 188 4.36 13.59 -1.87
CA THR A 188 5.35 14.10 -2.81
C THR A 188 5.25 13.34 -4.12
N GLN A 189 5.62 14.01 -5.22
CA GLN A 189 5.50 13.46 -6.56
C GLN A 189 6.73 13.84 -7.39
N ARG A 190 7.17 12.94 -8.26
CA ARG A 190 8.31 13.14 -9.15
C ARG A 190 7.98 12.86 -10.61
N ALA A 191 6.72 12.66 -10.96
CA ALA A 191 6.27 12.38 -12.33
C ALA A 191 6.49 13.56 -13.32
N PHE A 192 6.96 14.70 -12.83
CA PHE A 192 7.37 15.84 -13.66
C PHE A 192 8.71 15.62 -14.40
N GLU A 193 9.46 14.59 -14.03
CA GLU A 193 10.69 14.17 -14.69
C GLU A 193 10.39 12.99 -15.62
N ASP A 194 10.73 13.08 -16.90
CA ASP A 194 10.49 12.04 -17.91
C ASP A 194 11.08 10.70 -17.49
N ARG A 195 12.31 10.67 -17.00
CA ARG A 195 12.95 9.45 -16.49
C ARG A 195 12.11 8.78 -15.41
N ALA A 196 11.58 9.57 -14.50
CA ALA A 196 10.74 9.06 -13.42
C ALA A 196 9.37 8.62 -13.97
N TYR A 197 8.72 9.42 -14.80
CA TYR A 197 7.44 9.08 -15.41
C TYR A 197 7.48 7.76 -16.17
N TYR A 198 8.49 7.57 -17.03
CA TYR A 198 8.64 6.36 -17.85
C TYR A 198 9.27 5.17 -17.11
N SER A 199 9.60 5.27 -15.83
CA SER A 199 10.22 4.17 -15.08
C SER A 199 9.29 2.97 -14.83
N ALA A 200 7.97 3.22 -14.80
CA ALA A 200 6.92 2.19 -14.71
C ALA A 200 5.70 2.66 -15.51
N ILE A 201 5.43 2.02 -16.64
CA ILE A 201 4.36 2.43 -17.56
C ILE A 201 3.57 1.22 -18.06
N ARG A 202 2.25 1.39 -18.22
CA ARG A 202 1.39 0.40 -18.85
C ARG A 202 1.36 0.64 -20.35
N GLU A 203 1.81 -0.34 -21.11
CA GLU A 203 1.94 -0.26 -22.56
C GLU A 203 1.83 -1.64 -23.21
N GLU A 204 1.58 -1.68 -24.50
CA GLU A 204 1.61 -2.89 -25.29
C GLU A 204 3.05 -3.34 -25.56
N ASP A 205 3.24 -4.65 -25.70
CA ASP A 205 4.48 -5.23 -26.19
C ASP A 205 4.53 -5.22 -27.74
N SER A 206 5.59 -5.76 -28.32
CA SER A 206 5.80 -5.82 -29.77
C SER A 206 4.74 -6.62 -30.54
N VAL A 207 3.91 -7.41 -29.83
CA VAL A 207 2.83 -8.23 -30.41
C VAL A 207 1.45 -7.77 -29.94
N GLY A 208 1.34 -6.58 -29.36
CA GLY A 208 0.08 -5.95 -28.96
C GLY A 208 -0.49 -6.47 -27.62
N LYS A 209 0.30 -7.17 -26.79
CA LYS A 209 -0.15 -7.60 -25.47
C LYS A 209 0.13 -6.53 -24.42
N LEU A 210 -0.91 -6.13 -23.71
CA LEU A 210 -0.85 -5.09 -22.70
C LEU A 210 -0.19 -5.60 -21.40
N GLY A 211 0.78 -4.84 -20.89
CA GLY A 211 1.45 -5.14 -19.64
C GLY A 211 2.02 -3.88 -18.99
N VAL A 212 2.59 -3.99 -17.81
CA VAL A 212 3.30 -2.89 -17.15
C VAL A 212 4.80 -3.13 -17.25
N THR A 213 5.47 -2.27 -17.99
CA THR A 213 6.94 -2.29 -18.12
C THR A 213 7.55 -1.67 -16.88
N LEU A 214 8.39 -2.43 -16.19
CA LEU A 214 9.24 -1.94 -15.10
C LEU A 214 10.66 -1.76 -15.61
N LYS A 215 11.11 -0.52 -15.79
CA LYS A 215 12.45 -0.22 -16.31
C LYS A 215 13.54 -0.51 -15.28
N ARG A 216 14.77 -0.75 -15.75
CA ARG A 216 15.93 -1.10 -14.91
C ARG A 216 16.26 -0.04 -13.86
N ASP A 217 16.02 1.22 -14.15
CA ASP A 217 16.30 2.35 -13.26
C ASP A 217 15.17 2.65 -12.26
N LEU A 218 14.07 1.90 -12.31
CA LEU A 218 12.92 2.06 -11.39
C LEU A 218 13.36 2.09 -9.92
N LEU A 219 14.24 1.20 -9.49
CA LEU A 219 14.70 1.15 -8.10
C LEU A 219 15.49 2.41 -7.72
N GLN A 220 16.31 2.93 -8.63
CA GLN A 220 17.04 4.17 -8.39
C GLN A 220 16.08 5.35 -8.28
N VAL A 221 15.15 5.47 -9.22
CA VAL A 221 14.11 6.52 -9.21
C VAL A 221 13.27 6.44 -7.94
N ALA A 222 12.87 5.24 -7.53
CA ALA A 222 12.13 5.00 -6.28
C ALA A 222 12.95 5.48 -5.07
N GLY A 223 14.23 5.11 -4.98
CA GLY A 223 15.14 5.56 -3.92
C GLY A 223 15.30 7.08 -3.86
N GLU A 224 15.44 7.74 -5.01
CA GLU A 224 15.52 9.20 -5.11
C GLU A 224 14.22 9.86 -4.65
N THR A 225 13.07 9.29 -5.05
CA THR A 225 11.74 9.78 -4.67
C THR A 225 11.52 9.67 -3.16
N VAL A 226 11.83 8.51 -2.58
CA VAL A 226 11.72 8.28 -1.12
C VAL A 226 12.67 9.21 -0.36
N ARG A 227 13.91 9.38 -0.80
CA ARG A 227 14.87 10.26 -0.15
C ARG A 227 14.39 11.71 -0.11
N SER A 228 13.87 12.23 -1.22
CA SER A 228 13.29 13.58 -1.27
C SER A 228 12.09 13.70 -0.33
N HIS A 229 11.21 12.69 -0.33
CA HIS A 229 10.03 12.63 0.52
C HIS A 229 10.38 12.63 2.02
N ILE A 230 11.32 11.77 2.41
CA ILE A 230 11.78 11.64 3.82
C ILE A 230 12.41 12.94 4.31
N SER A 231 13.13 13.64 3.43
CA SER A 231 13.73 14.95 3.79
C SER A 231 12.66 15.99 4.12
N ILE A 232 11.54 16.00 3.40
CA ILE A 232 10.42 16.91 3.69
C ILE A 232 9.69 16.45 4.95
N LEU A 233 9.37 15.15 5.07
CA LEU A 233 8.71 14.61 6.25
C LEU A 233 9.50 14.87 7.54
N GLY A 234 10.84 14.74 7.47
CA GLY A 234 11.71 15.01 8.61
C GLY A 234 11.62 16.46 9.09
N GLN A 235 11.45 17.41 8.17
CA GLN A 235 11.24 18.81 8.56
C GLN A 235 9.90 19.02 9.30
N GLU A 236 8.90 18.23 9.00
CA GLU A 236 7.57 18.33 9.62
C GLU A 236 7.55 17.72 11.03
N ILE A 237 8.07 16.48 11.18
CA ILE A 237 7.79 15.65 12.37
C ILE A 237 8.97 15.48 13.33
N LEU A 238 10.23 15.69 12.89
CA LEU A 238 11.40 15.42 13.74
C LEU A 238 11.66 16.53 14.76
N PRO A 239 12.23 16.18 15.94
CA PRO A 239 12.71 17.15 16.91
C PRO A 239 13.78 18.07 16.33
N ILE A 240 13.89 19.26 16.89
CA ILE A 240 14.84 20.28 16.43
C ILE A 240 16.30 19.78 16.45
N MET A 241 16.66 18.94 17.40
CA MET A 241 18.02 18.40 17.52
C MET A 241 18.37 17.50 16.32
N GLU A 242 17.46 16.63 15.88
CA GLU A 242 17.65 15.79 14.68
C GLU A 242 17.81 16.65 13.42
N LYS A 243 17.02 17.72 13.30
CA LYS A 243 17.09 18.67 12.19
C LYS A 243 18.43 19.42 12.17
N LEU A 244 18.91 19.85 13.33
CA LEU A 244 20.20 20.54 13.46
C LEU A 244 21.37 19.60 13.12
N GLN A 245 21.35 18.35 13.60
CA GLN A 245 22.39 17.37 13.28
C GLN A 245 22.43 17.09 11.77
N TYR A 246 21.25 16.94 11.13
CA TYR A 246 21.15 16.77 9.69
C TYR A 246 21.71 17.96 8.92
N LEU A 247 21.31 19.18 9.27
CA LEU A 247 21.82 20.41 8.67
C LEU A 247 23.34 20.54 8.83
N PHE A 248 23.84 20.28 10.03
CA PHE A 248 25.26 20.34 10.33
C PHE A 248 26.06 19.31 9.51
N SER A 249 25.52 18.10 9.33
CA SER A 249 26.16 17.06 8.50
C SER A 249 26.26 17.47 7.02
N ILE A 250 25.22 18.15 6.49
CA ILE A 250 25.25 18.68 5.11
C ILE A 250 26.34 19.75 4.98
N ILE A 251 26.42 20.68 5.95
CA ILE A 251 27.40 21.76 5.93
C ILE A 251 28.83 21.17 6.01
N ARG A 252 29.06 20.23 6.93
CA ARG A 252 30.37 19.55 7.05
C ARG A 252 30.78 18.86 5.75
N LYS A 253 29.86 18.09 5.14
CA LYS A 253 30.12 17.40 3.85
C LYS A 253 30.45 18.38 2.74
N LYS A 254 29.77 19.52 2.69
CA LYS A 254 29.95 20.53 1.63
C LYS A 254 31.26 21.32 1.77
N PHE A 255 31.64 21.68 3.01
CA PHE A 255 32.72 22.64 3.25
C PHE A 255 34.00 22.04 3.87
N VAL A 256 33.90 20.89 4.57
CA VAL A 256 35.02 20.36 5.34
C VAL A 256 35.47 19.00 4.86
N TYR A 257 34.58 18.01 4.80
CA TYR A 257 34.90 16.62 4.49
C TYR A 257 33.98 16.07 3.40
N LYS A 258 34.38 16.16 2.12
CA LYS A 258 33.60 15.68 0.97
C LYS A 258 33.29 14.18 0.99
N SER A 259 34.08 13.37 1.70
CA SER A 259 33.94 11.91 1.80
C SER A 259 33.01 11.47 2.95
N GLU A 260 32.59 12.35 3.86
CA GLU A 260 31.68 11.97 4.94
C GLU A 260 30.27 11.66 4.42
N GLU A 261 29.65 10.64 5.01
CA GLU A 261 28.24 10.36 4.77
C GLU A 261 27.36 11.41 5.45
N ILE A 262 26.26 11.79 4.79
CA ILE A 262 25.27 12.69 5.40
C ILE A 262 24.59 11.93 6.54
N TYR A 263 24.42 12.59 7.68
CA TYR A 263 23.67 12.05 8.80
C TYR A 263 22.25 11.67 8.38
N VAL A 264 21.84 10.45 8.68
CA VAL A 264 20.46 10.01 8.51
C VAL A 264 19.73 10.26 9.83
N PRO A 265 18.71 11.15 9.84
CA PRO A 265 17.96 11.45 11.05
C PRO A 265 17.28 10.21 11.64
N ASN A 266 17.24 10.13 12.96
CA ASN A 266 16.65 9.01 13.67
C ASN A 266 15.14 9.22 13.83
N PHE A 267 14.35 8.66 12.91
CA PHE A 267 12.90 8.72 12.97
C PHE A 267 12.30 7.97 14.17
N LYS A 268 13.05 7.04 14.79
CA LYS A 268 12.61 6.29 15.99
C LYS A 268 12.48 7.17 17.23
N THR A 269 12.97 8.41 17.19
CA THR A 269 12.74 9.42 18.24
C THR A 269 11.28 9.83 18.34
N VAL A 270 10.51 9.68 17.26
CA VAL A 270 9.09 10.08 17.18
C VAL A 270 8.15 8.98 16.68
N ILE A 271 8.67 7.95 16.00
CA ILE A 271 7.91 6.85 15.41
C ILE A 271 8.28 5.56 16.12
N GLN A 272 7.29 4.82 16.59
CA GLN A 272 7.47 3.53 17.24
C GLN A 272 7.29 2.35 16.29
N HIS A 273 6.49 2.50 15.22
CA HIS A 273 6.17 1.43 14.29
C HIS A 273 6.22 1.91 12.84
N PHE A 274 6.69 1.02 11.94
CA PHE A 274 6.88 1.31 10.54
C PHE A 274 6.13 0.30 9.67
N CYS A 275 5.34 0.79 8.70
CA CYS A 275 4.77 0.03 7.62
C CYS A 275 5.46 0.46 6.32
N LEU A 276 6.10 -0.48 5.63
CA LEU A 276 6.95 -0.22 4.48
C LEU A 276 6.35 -0.84 3.21
N PRO A 277 6.63 -0.29 2.02
CA PRO A 277 6.11 -0.85 0.77
C PRO A 277 6.51 -2.31 0.58
N THR A 278 5.54 -3.22 0.43
CA THR A 278 5.75 -4.66 0.22
C THR A 278 6.08 -5.02 -1.24
N SER A 279 6.85 -4.17 -1.91
CA SER A 279 7.20 -4.36 -3.33
C SER A 279 8.18 -5.52 -3.58
N GLY A 280 8.64 -6.19 -2.52
CA GLY A 280 9.56 -7.33 -2.53
C GLY A 280 10.58 -7.20 -1.40
N ARG A 281 11.10 -8.35 -0.95
CA ARG A 281 12.08 -8.41 0.14
C ARG A 281 13.29 -7.47 -0.03
N PRO A 282 13.92 -7.38 -1.23
CA PRO A 282 15.04 -6.45 -1.43
C PRO A 282 14.66 -4.98 -1.22
N VAL A 283 13.46 -4.58 -1.63
CA VAL A 283 12.96 -3.19 -1.48
C VAL A 283 12.75 -2.84 -0.02
N ILE A 284 12.12 -3.74 0.75
CA ILE A 284 11.91 -3.56 2.20
C ILE A 284 13.26 -3.39 2.91
N ARG A 285 14.25 -4.25 2.60
CA ARG A 285 15.60 -4.21 3.17
C ARG A 285 16.34 -2.92 2.81
N GLU A 286 16.24 -2.45 1.56
CA GLU A 286 16.90 -1.22 1.12
C GLU A 286 16.32 0.02 1.78
N ILE A 287 14.98 0.12 1.90
CA ILE A 287 14.32 1.20 2.64
C ILE A 287 14.73 1.15 4.12
N GLY A 288 14.71 -0.05 4.72
CA GLY A 288 15.11 -0.25 6.11
C GLY A 288 16.56 0.21 6.37
N LYS A 289 17.49 -0.17 5.49
CA LYS A 289 18.88 0.29 5.54
C LYS A 289 18.98 1.81 5.43
N GLY A 290 18.26 2.40 4.47
CA GLY A 290 18.25 3.85 4.25
C GLY A 290 17.71 4.65 5.45
N LEU A 291 16.78 4.07 6.21
CA LEU A 291 16.17 4.65 7.41
C LEU A 291 16.86 4.20 8.72
N LYS A 292 17.91 3.37 8.65
CA LYS A 292 18.58 2.75 9.80
C LYS A 292 17.63 1.96 10.70
N LEU A 293 16.67 1.24 10.09
CA LEU A 293 15.73 0.36 10.79
C LEU A 293 16.36 -1.01 11.06
N GLY A 294 16.04 -1.58 12.22
CA GLY A 294 16.41 -2.95 12.56
C GLY A 294 15.42 -3.99 12.03
N ASP A 295 15.74 -5.29 12.18
CA ASP A 295 14.87 -6.38 11.71
C ASP A 295 13.48 -6.34 12.32
N LYS A 296 13.35 -5.97 13.60
CA LYS A 296 12.06 -5.82 14.27
C LYS A 296 11.19 -4.73 13.68
N ASP A 297 11.80 -3.65 13.19
CA ASP A 297 11.08 -2.53 12.57
C ASP A 297 10.56 -2.90 11.17
N MET A 298 11.25 -3.80 10.45
CA MET A 298 10.89 -4.30 9.12
C MET A 298 10.01 -5.55 9.17
N GLU A 299 9.86 -6.18 10.34
CA GLU A 299 9.19 -7.48 10.49
C GLU A 299 7.76 -7.47 9.95
N ALA A 300 6.96 -6.45 10.26
CA ALA A 300 5.58 -6.36 9.79
C ALA A 300 5.49 -6.41 8.25
N ALA A 301 6.36 -5.67 7.54
CA ALA A 301 6.42 -5.66 6.09
C ALA A 301 6.88 -7.01 5.52
N LEU A 302 7.92 -7.61 6.11
CA LEU A 302 8.44 -8.91 5.68
C LEU A 302 7.42 -10.03 5.89
N MET A 303 6.75 -10.07 7.04
CA MET A 303 5.74 -11.09 7.35
C MET A 303 4.48 -10.90 6.48
N THR A 304 4.08 -9.66 6.21
CA THR A 304 2.98 -9.36 5.28
C THR A 304 3.32 -9.83 3.87
N LEU A 305 4.51 -9.52 3.37
CA LEU A 305 4.97 -10.01 2.08
C LEU A 305 4.98 -11.54 2.02
N HIS A 306 5.47 -12.20 3.07
CA HIS A 306 5.51 -13.66 3.13
C HIS A 306 4.12 -14.28 3.09
N ARG A 307 3.19 -13.83 3.94
CA ARG A 307 1.88 -14.46 4.10
C ARG A 307 0.89 -14.07 3.00
N PHE A 308 0.90 -12.83 2.56
CA PHE A 308 -0.11 -12.28 1.65
C PHE A 308 0.44 -11.79 0.32
N GLY A 309 1.76 -11.69 0.16
CA GLY A 309 2.39 -11.13 -1.03
C GLY A 309 2.23 -9.60 -1.09
N ASN A 310 2.30 -9.04 -2.28
CA ASN A 310 2.09 -7.62 -2.52
C ASN A 310 0.65 -7.35 -2.97
N GLN A 311 -0.20 -6.84 -2.06
CA GLN A 311 -1.57 -6.41 -2.38
C GLN A 311 -1.64 -4.94 -2.83
N SER A 312 -0.55 -4.41 -3.39
CA SER A 312 -0.48 -3.03 -3.86
C SER A 312 -0.79 -2.03 -2.73
N SER A 313 -1.77 -1.17 -2.94
CA SER A 313 -2.16 -0.09 -2.02
C SER A 313 -2.77 -0.57 -0.69
N SER A 314 -3.11 -1.85 -0.58
CA SER A 314 -3.71 -2.42 0.63
C SER A 314 -2.70 -2.97 1.63
N SER A 315 -1.47 -3.29 1.19
CA SER A 315 -0.47 -3.99 2.00
C SER A 315 -0.14 -3.30 3.33
N LEU A 316 -0.06 -1.97 3.36
CA LEU A 316 0.26 -1.21 4.56
C LEU A 316 -0.75 -1.45 5.70
N TRP A 317 -2.01 -1.75 5.36
CA TRP A 317 -3.06 -2.05 6.32
C TRP A 317 -2.94 -3.48 6.87
N TYR A 318 -2.41 -4.42 6.09
CA TYR A 318 -2.06 -5.76 6.56
C TYR A 318 -0.87 -5.74 7.54
N GLU A 319 0.09 -4.85 7.32
CA GLU A 319 1.20 -4.61 8.25
C GLU A 319 0.72 -4.00 9.56
N LEU A 320 -0.18 -3.01 9.48
CA LEU A 320 -0.84 -2.44 10.65
C LEU A 320 -1.58 -3.52 11.43
N ALA A 321 -2.39 -4.33 10.74
CA ALA A 321 -3.12 -5.45 11.35
C ALA A 321 -2.19 -6.50 11.97
N TYR A 322 -1.00 -6.75 11.38
CA TYR A 322 0.03 -7.60 11.98
C TYR A 322 0.49 -7.08 13.34
N MET A 323 0.82 -5.80 13.41
CA MET A 323 1.28 -5.18 14.65
C MET A 323 0.18 -5.14 15.72
N GLU A 324 -1.08 -4.91 15.32
CA GLU A 324 -2.25 -5.01 16.20
C GLU A 324 -2.43 -6.45 16.71
N ALA A 325 -2.40 -7.44 15.83
CA ALA A 325 -2.54 -8.87 16.20
C ALA A 325 -1.40 -9.38 17.08
N LYS A 326 -0.21 -8.78 16.98
CA LYS A 326 0.94 -9.03 17.88
C LYS A 326 0.91 -8.20 19.16
N GLU A 327 -0.14 -7.41 19.38
CA GLU A 327 -0.30 -6.53 20.54
C GLU A 327 0.89 -5.58 20.77
N ARG A 328 1.56 -5.18 19.67
CA ARG A 328 2.75 -4.30 19.75
C ARG A 328 2.38 -2.84 19.90
N VAL A 329 1.23 -2.43 19.37
CA VAL A 329 0.80 -1.03 19.33
C VAL A 329 0.20 -0.63 20.66
N LYS A 330 0.76 0.40 21.28
CA LYS A 330 0.31 0.95 22.56
C LYS A 330 -0.34 2.32 22.36
N LYS A 331 -1.21 2.71 23.30
CA LYS A 331 -1.76 4.06 23.32
C LYS A 331 -0.63 5.08 23.40
N GLY A 332 -0.67 6.08 22.53
CA GLY A 332 0.35 7.13 22.39
C GLY A 332 1.42 6.80 21.33
N ASP A 333 1.55 5.55 20.90
CA ASP A 333 2.50 5.19 19.84
C ASP A 333 2.13 5.88 18.52
N LYS A 334 3.15 6.28 17.78
CA LYS A 334 3.01 6.78 16.41
C LYS A 334 3.48 5.72 15.42
N LEU A 335 2.67 5.54 14.40
CA LEU A 335 2.89 4.58 13.33
C LEU A 335 3.07 5.34 12.02
N TRP A 336 4.11 5.00 11.28
CA TRP A 336 4.37 5.56 9.96
C TRP A 336 4.07 4.55 8.86
N LEU A 337 3.07 4.85 8.04
CA LEU A 337 2.72 4.11 6.83
C LEU A 337 3.33 4.85 5.63
N LEU A 338 4.33 4.22 4.98
CA LEU A 338 5.00 4.75 3.80
C LEU A 338 4.48 4.06 2.54
N GLY A 339 3.70 4.76 1.74
CA GLY A 339 3.22 4.30 0.43
C GLY A 339 4.10 4.82 -0.70
N MET A 340 4.35 3.96 -1.69
CA MET A 340 5.04 4.32 -2.94
C MET A 340 4.19 3.88 -4.12
N GLY A 341 4.18 4.65 -5.21
CA GLY A 341 3.35 4.32 -6.38
C GLY A 341 3.97 4.74 -7.71
N THR A 342 3.40 4.19 -8.78
CA THR A 342 3.72 4.51 -10.17
C THR A 342 3.44 5.98 -10.49
N GLY A 343 4.07 6.52 -11.55
CA GLY A 343 4.22 7.96 -11.73
C GLY A 343 4.93 8.53 -10.51
N PRO A 344 6.22 8.19 -10.28
CA PRO A 344 6.85 8.04 -8.99
C PRO A 344 6.40 9.05 -7.96
N LYS A 345 5.77 8.55 -6.93
CA LYS A 345 5.24 9.32 -5.81
C LYS A 345 5.43 8.56 -4.50
N SER A 346 5.61 9.31 -3.42
CA SER A 346 5.65 8.77 -2.06
C SER A 346 4.63 9.49 -1.20
N ASN A 347 3.97 8.74 -0.33
CA ASN A 347 2.98 9.25 0.60
C ASN A 347 3.26 8.69 1.99
N SER A 348 3.24 9.56 2.97
CA SER A 348 3.36 9.18 4.37
C SER A 348 2.10 9.52 5.12
N LEU A 349 1.63 8.56 5.90
CA LEU A 349 0.58 8.75 6.89
C LEU A 349 1.18 8.47 8.26
N ILE A 350 1.13 9.44 9.15
CA ILE A 350 1.53 9.24 10.54
C ILE A 350 0.25 9.15 11.37
N TRP A 351 0.04 8.01 12.00
CA TRP A 351 -1.08 7.76 12.89
C TRP A 351 -0.63 7.76 14.34
N GLU A 352 -1.45 8.29 15.23
CA GLU A 352 -1.30 8.17 16.68
C GLU A 352 -2.35 7.20 17.22
N CYS A 353 -1.92 6.18 17.94
CA CYS A 353 -2.81 5.26 18.61
C CYS A 353 -3.45 5.95 19.82
N VAL A 354 -4.78 6.09 19.83
CA VAL A 354 -5.48 6.89 20.85
C VAL A 354 -6.14 6.07 21.96
N ARG A 355 -6.17 4.73 21.80
CA ARG A 355 -6.68 3.81 22.83
C ARG A 355 -5.87 2.50 22.85
N PRO A 356 -5.95 1.70 23.92
CA PRO A 356 -5.36 0.36 23.92
C PRO A 356 -5.92 -0.50 22.78
N ILE A 357 -5.05 -1.24 22.09
CA ILE A 357 -5.39 -2.23 21.06
C ILE A 357 -5.18 -3.60 21.68
N VAL A 358 -6.28 -4.33 21.88
CA VAL A 358 -6.27 -5.67 22.52
C VAL A 358 -7.26 -6.60 21.81
N GLY A 359 -6.95 -7.90 21.80
CA GLY A 359 -7.81 -8.94 21.25
C GLY A 359 -7.91 -8.94 19.73
N GLU A 360 -6.95 -8.32 19.02
CA GLU A 360 -6.94 -8.29 17.54
C GLU A 360 -6.32 -9.56 16.95
N SER A 361 -5.67 -10.42 17.75
CA SER A 361 -5.10 -11.69 17.32
C SER A 361 -6.14 -12.69 16.76
N SER A 362 -7.40 -12.56 17.18
CA SER A 362 -8.53 -13.36 16.69
C SER A 362 -9.36 -12.67 15.60
N LYS A 363 -8.92 -11.51 15.12
CA LYS A 363 -9.67 -10.68 14.16
C LYS A 363 -8.82 -10.33 12.93
N GLY A 364 -9.50 -9.98 11.84
CA GLY A 364 -8.85 -9.53 10.62
C GLY A 364 -8.04 -10.60 9.89
N PRO A 365 -7.15 -10.20 8.96
CA PRO A 365 -6.50 -11.12 8.05
C PRO A 365 -5.50 -12.08 8.72
N TRP A 366 -5.04 -11.75 9.93
CA TRP A 366 -4.05 -12.54 10.67
C TRP A 366 -4.66 -13.56 11.65
N ALA A 367 -5.96 -13.54 11.89
CA ALA A 367 -6.63 -14.33 12.93
C ALA A 367 -6.30 -15.82 12.89
N GLY A 368 -6.27 -16.43 11.70
CA GLY A 368 -5.99 -17.86 11.56
C GLY A 368 -4.50 -18.24 11.56
N CYS A 369 -3.57 -17.28 11.54
CA CYS A 369 -2.17 -17.57 11.25
C CYS A 369 -1.15 -16.78 12.07
N ILE A 370 -1.53 -15.78 12.84
CA ILE A 370 -0.59 -14.90 13.57
C ILE A 370 0.35 -15.68 14.53
N HIS A 371 -0.11 -16.81 15.07
CA HIS A 371 0.67 -17.65 15.96
C HIS A 371 1.89 -18.30 15.28
N ARG A 372 1.88 -18.44 13.95
CA ARG A 372 2.98 -18.99 13.14
C ARG A 372 4.07 -17.96 12.83
N TYR A 373 3.82 -16.70 13.07
CA TYR A 373 4.72 -15.59 12.73
C TYR A 373 5.39 -15.00 13.99
N PRO A 374 6.64 -14.47 13.89
CA PRO A 374 7.43 -14.36 12.66
C PRO A 374 8.01 -15.69 12.20
N VAL A 375 8.25 -15.82 10.89
CA VAL A 375 9.03 -16.90 10.29
C VAL A 375 10.38 -16.36 9.82
N ALA A 376 11.38 -17.24 9.70
CA ALA A 376 12.66 -16.89 9.13
C ALA A 376 12.53 -16.76 7.58
N ILE A 377 12.91 -15.63 7.02
CA ILE A 377 12.91 -15.33 5.58
C ILE A 377 14.22 -14.63 5.15
#